data_3fc9806ad69a4664f3bcfc33c4661029
#
_entry.id   3fc9806ad69a4664f3bcfc33c4661029
#
_cell.length_a   1.000
_cell.length_b   1.000
_cell.length_c   1.000
_cell.angle_alpha   90.00
_cell.angle_beta   90.00
_cell.angle_gamma   90.00
#
_symmetry.space_group_name_H-M   'P 1'
#
loop_
_entity.id
_entity.type
_entity.pdbx_description
1 polymer ?
#
loop_
_entity_poly.entity_id
_entity_poly.type
_entity_poly.pdbx_seq_one_letter_code
_entity_poly.pdbx_strand_id
1 'polypeptide(L)'
;MYRRILREGQLEALRETMQFVRSVGPFEHMPAEQLEQLCRVLRPVLVGAGEVVQRQGGAAQGMYIVRWGRLVEERSLLLQQGDRWEERDLRVRELTRRDVVGELALLAPERKLGTSLRAETPASCLFLSRSDFAPQLLHDHTMRELRMMAKQHPTDDELRSRHYQDLEWGRAKRAYVDEVVSEVRRARNAERRRR
;
A
#
# COMPACT_ATOMS: atom_id res chain seq x y z
N MET A 1 3.89 22.72 36.98
CA MET A 1 2.60 22.32 36.43
C MET A 1 2.68 21.99 34.94
N TYR A 2 3.12 22.89 34.05
CA TYR A 2 3.20 22.73 32.60
C TYR A 2 4.02 21.50 32.13
N ARG A 3 5.21 21.26 32.69
CA ARG A 3 6.08 20.09 32.36
C ARG A 3 5.44 18.73 32.71
N ARG A 4 4.57 18.69 33.69
CA ARG A 4 3.87 17.48 34.10
C ARG A 4 2.78 17.11 33.08
N ILE A 5 2.00 18.09 32.63
CA ILE A 5 0.94 17.93 31.63
C ILE A 5 1.54 17.47 30.30
N LEU A 6 2.67 18.07 29.88
CA LEU A 6 3.36 17.64 28.65
C LEU A 6 3.87 16.18 28.73
N ARG A 7 4.42 15.78 29.88
CA ARG A 7 4.88 14.40 30.07
C ARG A 7 3.72 13.40 30.07
N GLU A 8 2.62 13.74 30.72
CA GLU A 8 1.41 12.90 30.75
C GLU A 8 0.83 12.74 29.35
N GLY A 9 0.72 13.80 28.56
CA GLY A 9 0.29 13.74 27.16
C GLY A 9 1.22 12.93 26.25
N GLN A 10 2.55 13.04 26.45
CA GLN A 10 3.51 12.24 25.67
C GLN A 10 3.43 10.76 26.02
N LEU A 11 3.21 10.41 27.29
CA LEU A 11 3.05 9.02 27.71
C LEU A 11 1.75 8.41 27.16
N GLU A 12 0.68 9.19 27.12
CA GLU A 12 -0.59 8.75 26.56
C GLU A 12 -0.50 8.51 25.06
N ALA A 13 0.09 9.46 24.30
CA ALA A 13 0.35 9.31 22.88
C ALA A 13 1.24 8.10 22.56
N LEU A 14 2.23 7.80 23.41
CA LEU A 14 3.07 6.61 23.26
C LEU A 14 2.26 5.34 23.49
N ARG A 15 1.39 5.30 24.52
CA ARG A 15 0.53 4.15 24.80
C ARG A 15 -0.44 3.87 23.64
N GLU A 16 -1.08 4.89 23.10
CA GLU A 16 -1.95 4.78 21.93
C GLU A 16 -1.19 4.24 20.72
N THR A 17 0.03 4.75 20.50
CA THR A 17 0.89 4.28 19.41
C THR A 17 1.28 2.81 19.60
N MET A 18 1.65 2.41 20.80
CA MET A 18 1.96 1.00 21.14
C MET A 18 0.75 0.09 20.92
N GLN A 19 -0.44 0.52 21.36
CA GLN A 19 -1.66 -0.25 21.17
C GLN A 19 -1.99 -0.42 19.67
N PHE A 20 -1.83 0.65 18.89
CA PHE A 20 -2.02 0.59 17.45
C PHE A 20 -1.00 -0.33 16.79
N VAL A 21 0.31 -0.15 17.03
CA VAL A 21 1.37 -0.95 16.41
C VAL A 21 1.22 -2.43 16.77
N ARG A 22 0.85 -2.76 18.02
CA ARG A 22 0.54 -4.14 18.43
C ARG A 22 -0.62 -4.76 17.64
N SER A 23 -1.53 -3.96 17.12
CA SER A 23 -2.64 -4.46 16.28
C SER A 23 -2.26 -4.75 14.83
N VAL A 24 -1.01 -4.49 14.44
CA VAL A 24 -0.46 -4.71 13.09
C VAL A 24 0.24 -6.07 13.06
N GLY A 25 -0.15 -6.95 12.15
CA GLY A 25 0.26 -8.36 12.12
C GLY A 25 1.74 -8.62 12.45
N PRO A 26 2.71 -8.04 11.73
CA PRO A 26 4.14 -8.27 11.99
C PRO A 26 4.60 -7.93 13.42
N PHE A 27 3.87 -7.06 14.14
CA PHE A 27 4.24 -6.56 15.47
C PHE A 27 3.38 -7.12 16.61
N GLU A 28 2.39 -7.96 16.31
CA GLU A 28 1.43 -8.49 17.27
C GLU A 28 2.10 -9.21 18.46
N HIS A 29 3.11 -10.01 18.15
CA HIS A 29 3.84 -10.83 19.14
C HIS A 29 5.13 -10.18 19.65
N MET A 30 5.31 -8.88 19.42
CA MET A 30 6.50 -8.16 19.82
C MET A 30 6.55 -7.98 21.34
N PRO A 31 7.67 -8.27 22.03
CA PRO A 31 7.85 -8.00 23.45
C PRO A 31 7.58 -6.51 23.77
N ALA A 32 6.99 -6.24 24.95
CA ALA A 32 6.56 -4.90 25.32
C ALA A 32 7.69 -3.86 25.31
N GLU A 33 8.88 -4.25 25.77
CA GLU A 33 10.07 -3.40 25.80
C GLU A 33 10.52 -3.02 24.39
N GLN A 34 10.63 -3.98 23.48
CA GLN A 34 11.01 -3.72 22.09
C GLN A 34 9.93 -2.91 21.36
N LEU A 35 8.65 -3.18 21.62
CA LEU A 35 7.55 -2.41 21.06
C LEU A 35 7.61 -0.95 21.52
N GLU A 36 7.92 -0.69 22.79
CA GLU A 36 8.11 0.66 23.31
C GLU A 36 9.28 1.36 22.62
N GLN A 37 10.42 0.69 22.51
CA GLN A 37 11.59 1.23 21.80
C GLN A 37 11.27 1.56 20.34
N LEU A 38 10.58 0.66 19.63
CA LEU A 38 10.11 0.91 18.26
C LEU A 38 9.19 2.14 18.22
N CYS A 39 8.20 2.22 19.08
CA CYS A 39 7.25 3.34 19.09
C CYS A 39 7.89 4.69 19.40
N ARG A 40 9.02 4.73 20.10
CA ARG A 40 9.78 5.95 20.38
C ARG A 40 10.49 6.53 19.14
N VAL A 41 10.85 5.68 18.19
CA VAL A 41 11.53 6.11 16.93
C VAL A 41 10.56 6.26 15.76
N LEU A 42 9.34 5.74 15.87
CA LEU A 42 8.30 5.94 14.86
C LEU A 42 7.87 7.42 14.80
N ARG A 43 7.81 7.97 13.58
CA ARG A 43 7.40 9.35 13.34
C ARG A 43 6.06 9.39 12.64
N PRO A 44 5.07 10.15 13.12
CA PRO A 44 3.83 10.36 12.41
C PRO A 44 4.09 11.20 11.15
N VAL A 45 3.53 10.77 10.02
CA VAL A 45 3.57 11.45 8.73
C VAL A 45 2.15 11.61 8.23
N LEU A 46 1.79 12.83 7.84
CA LEU A 46 0.54 13.13 7.16
C LEU A 46 0.82 13.30 5.67
N VAL A 47 -0.04 12.74 4.85
CA VAL A 47 0.09 12.73 3.39
C VAL A 47 -1.20 13.25 2.78
N GLY A 48 -1.10 14.21 1.88
CA GLY A 48 -2.24 14.75 1.14
C GLY A 48 -2.75 13.79 0.06
N ALA A 49 -4.02 13.91 -0.34
CA ALA A 49 -4.56 13.14 -1.47
C ALA A 49 -3.77 13.46 -2.76
N GLY A 50 -3.39 12.42 -3.51
CA GLY A 50 -2.58 12.51 -4.72
C GLY A 50 -1.07 12.65 -4.48
N GLU A 51 -0.63 12.87 -3.24
CA GLU A 51 0.78 13.03 -2.90
C GLU A 51 1.55 11.72 -3.07
N VAL A 52 2.74 11.81 -3.68
CA VAL A 52 3.66 10.69 -3.85
C VAL A 52 4.63 10.65 -2.68
N VAL A 53 4.48 9.61 -1.85
CA VAL A 53 5.29 9.39 -0.64
C VAL A 53 6.69 8.90 -0.99
N GLN A 54 6.79 8.01 -1.98
CA GLN A 54 8.05 7.50 -2.51
C GLN A 54 7.91 7.16 -3.99
N ARG A 55 9.01 7.24 -4.75
CA ARG A 55 9.03 6.98 -6.20
C ARG A 55 9.84 5.73 -6.53
N GLN A 56 9.34 4.92 -7.46
CA GLN A 56 10.09 3.82 -8.06
C GLN A 56 11.47 4.28 -8.55
N GLY A 57 12.49 3.45 -8.37
CA GLY A 57 13.87 3.77 -8.73
C GLY A 57 14.60 4.66 -7.73
N GLY A 58 13.89 5.28 -6.78
CA GLY A 58 14.47 6.08 -5.71
C GLY A 58 15.16 5.23 -4.64
N ALA A 59 15.89 5.90 -3.73
CA ALA A 59 16.48 5.24 -2.57
C ALA A 59 15.37 4.91 -1.54
N ALA A 60 15.43 3.70 -0.99
CA ALA A 60 14.52 3.28 0.06
C ALA A 60 14.91 3.96 1.39
N GLN A 61 14.04 4.82 1.90
CA GLN A 61 14.31 5.65 3.09
C GLN A 61 13.82 5.02 4.39
N GLY A 62 12.80 4.16 4.32
CA GLY A 62 12.22 3.54 5.51
C GLY A 62 10.91 2.83 5.20
N MET A 63 10.26 2.40 6.26
CA MET A 63 9.01 1.64 6.25
C MET A 63 7.87 2.49 6.80
N TYR A 64 6.68 2.31 6.24
CA TYR A 64 5.46 2.99 6.65
C TYR A 64 4.44 1.99 7.19
N ILE A 65 3.72 2.39 8.23
CA ILE A 65 2.56 1.66 8.79
C ILE A 65 1.36 2.60 8.66
N VAL A 66 0.33 2.19 7.93
CA VAL A 66 -0.85 3.02 7.67
C VAL A 66 -1.75 3.10 8.90
N ARG A 67 -1.97 4.29 9.44
CA ARG A 67 -2.89 4.53 10.57
C ARG A 67 -4.33 4.73 10.11
N TRP A 68 -4.51 5.52 9.07
CA TRP A 68 -5.80 5.77 8.41
C TRP A 68 -5.57 6.34 7.00
N GLY A 69 -6.62 6.33 6.18
CA GLY A 69 -6.56 6.71 4.78
C GLY A 69 -6.28 5.52 3.87
N ARG A 70 -6.12 5.81 2.57
CA ARG A 70 -5.79 4.82 1.54
C ARG A 70 -4.58 5.27 0.75
N LEU A 71 -3.64 4.36 0.60
CA LEU A 71 -2.51 4.53 -0.30
C LEU A 71 -2.56 3.43 -1.36
N VAL A 72 -1.92 3.67 -2.47
CA VAL A 72 -1.75 2.70 -3.55
C VAL A 72 -0.26 2.52 -3.82
N GLU A 73 0.14 1.28 -3.92
CA GLU A 73 1.46 0.89 -4.39
C GLU A 73 1.36 0.60 -5.88
N GLU A 74 2.16 1.30 -6.68
CA GLU A 74 2.13 1.27 -8.14
C GLU A 74 3.51 0.94 -8.68
N ARG A 75 3.55 0.23 -9.83
CA ARG A 75 4.78 -0.05 -10.56
C ARG A 75 4.65 0.41 -12.00
N SER A 76 5.56 1.29 -12.42
CA SER A 76 5.66 1.72 -13.81
C SER A 76 6.35 0.64 -14.63
N LEU A 77 5.65 0.15 -15.64
CA LEU A 77 6.14 -0.88 -16.56
C LEU A 77 5.90 -0.46 -18.01
N LEU A 78 6.81 -0.85 -18.89
CA LEU A 78 6.57 -0.78 -20.34
C LEU A 78 5.62 -1.90 -20.75
N LEU A 79 4.51 -1.52 -21.39
CA LEU A 79 3.48 -2.41 -21.90
C LEU A 79 3.39 -2.25 -23.40
N GLN A 80 3.22 -3.36 -24.12
CA GLN A 80 3.00 -3.35 -25.56
C GLN A 80 1.52 -3.08 -25.88
N GLN A 81 1.27 -2.02 -26.65
CA GLN A 81 -0.06 -1.73 -27.21
C GLN A 81 0.05 -1.70 -28.75
N GLY A 82 -0.31 -2.82 -29.40
CA GLY A 82 -0.05 -2.98 -30.85
C GLY A 82 1.45 -2.95 -31.13
N ASP A 83 1.88 -2.02 -31.98
CA ASP A 83 3.30 -1.84 -32.37
C ASP A 83 4.06 -0.83 -31.48
N ARG A 84 3.43 -0.29 -30.44
CA ARG A 84 4.03 0.73 -29.56
C ARG A 84 4.24 0.20 -28.16
N TRP A 85 5.29 0.71 -27.53
CA TRP A 85 5.54 0.50 -26.10
C TRP A 85 5.17 1.78 -25.35
N GLU A 86 4.32 1.63 -24.33
CA GLU A 86 3.91 2.73 -23.47
C GLU A 86 4.23 2.40 -22.02
N GLU A 87 4.74 3.40 -21.30
CA GLU A 87 4.91 3.28 -19.86
C GLU A 87 3.55 3.47 -19.16
N ARG A 88 3.21 2.53 -18.28
CA ARG A 88 1.96 2.55 -17.52
C ARG A 88 2.22 2.21 -16.07
N ASP A 89 1.57 2.96 -15.19
CA ASP A 89 1.55 2.66 -13.77
C ASP A 89 0.51 1.57 -13.49
N LEU A 90 0.98 0.41 -13.08
CA LEU A 90 0.13 -0.72 -12.71
C LEU A 90 0.00 -0.78 -11.20
N ARG A 91 -1.25 -0.90 -10.73
CA ARG A 91 -1.54 -1.08 -9.32
C ARG A 91 -1.01 -2.44 -8.86
N VAL A 92 -0.12 -2.42 -7.87
CA VAL A 92 0.41 -3.61 -7.20
C VAL A 92 -0.57 -4.05 -6.12
N ARG A 93 -0.90 -3.13 -5.20
CA ARG A 93 -1.88 -3.34 -4.13
C ARG A 93 -2.42 -2.01 -3.59
N GLU A 94 -3.55 -2.08 -2.93
CA GLU A 94 -4.11 -1.02 -2.10
C GLU A 94 -3.66 -1.22 -0.66
N LEU A 95 -3.39 -0.13 0.03
CA LEU A 95 -2.94 -0.12 1.41
C LEU A 95 -3.91 0.69 2.26
N THR A 96 -4.37 0.07 3.32
CA THR A 96 -5.34 0.61 4.26
C THR A 96 -4.82 0.53 5.70
N ARG A 97 -5.65 0.87 6.67
CA ARG A 97 -5.28 0.82 8.08
C ARG A 97 -4.65 -0.52 8.48
N ARG A 98 -3.50 -0.49 9.15
CA ARG A 98 -2.65 -1.60 9.62
C ARG A 98 -1.77 -2.24 8.55
N ASP A 99 -1.87 -1.81 7.29
CA ASP A 99 -0.94 -2.28 6.27
C ASP A 99 0.45 -1.68 6.48
N VAL A 100 1.45 -2.46 6.09
CA VAL A 100 2.88 -2.11 6.14
C VAL A 100 3.42 -2.07 4.73
N VAL A 101 4.27 -1.10 4.43
CA VAL A 101 4.93 -0.95 3.13
C VAL A 101 6.32 -0.36 3.28
N GLY A 102 7.22 -0.70 2.36
CA GLY A 102 8.60 -0.21 2.36
C GLY A 102 9.52 -1.03 3.28
N GLU A 103 9.14 -2.23 3.68
CA GLU A 103 9.93 -3.15 4.50
C GLU A 103 11.28 -3.49 3.86
N LEU A 104 11.35 -3.48 2.52
CA LEU A 104 12.60 -3.68 1.78
C LEU A 104 13.66 -2.62 2.09
N ALA A 105 13.26 -1.41 2.51
CA ALA A 105 14.19 -0.38 2.95
C ALA A 105 15.01 -0.81 4.17
N LEU A 106 14.44 -1.67 5.01
CA LEU A 106 15.08 -2.20 6.21
C LEU A 106 15.83 -3.51 5.94
N LEU A 107 15.29 -4.34 5.04
CA LEU A 107 15.80 -5.69 4.76
C LEU A 107 16.91 -5.72 3.70
N ALA A 108 16.88 -4.82 2.73
CA ALA A 108 17.80 -4.73 1.60
C ALA A 108 18.06 -3.25 1.25
N PRO A 109 18.75 -2.53 2.13
CA PRO A 109 18.87 -1.07 2.05
C PRO A 109 19.64 -0.56 0.81
N GLU A 110 20.41 -1.43 0.15
CA GLU A 110 21.14 -1.13 -1.09
C GLU A 110 20.23 -1.15 -2.33
N ARG A 111 19.03 -1.73 -2.21
CA ARG A 111 18.10 -1.84 -3.32
C ARG A 111 17.37 -0.52 -3.55
N LYS A 112 17.14 -0.22 -4.81
CA LYS A 112 16.21 0.84 -5.22
C LYS A 112 14.78 0.38 -5.01
N LEU A 113 13.88 1.34 -4.79
CA LEU A 113 12.45 1.09 -4.69
C LEU A 113 11.92 0.46 -5.99
N GLY A 114 11.27 -0.68 -5.88
CA GLY A 114 10.63 -1.38 -7.00
C GLY A 114 9.27 -0.80 -7.39
N THR A 115 8.72 0.07 -6.54
CA THR A 115 7.37 0.63 -6.67
C THR A 115 7.34 2.09 -6.20
N SER A 116 6.33 2.83 -6.68
CA SER A 116 5.93 4.13 -6.13
C SER A 116 4.82 3.93 -5.11
N LEU A 117 4.77 4.77 -4.09
CA LEU A 117 3.69 4.83 -3.10
C LEU A 117 3.01 6.19 -3.19
N ARG A 118 1.71 6.20 -3.46
CA ARG A 118 0.89 7.41 -3.59
C ARG A 118 -0.35 7.34 -2.71
N ALA A 119 -0.73 8.46 -2.12
CA ALA A 119 -1.97 8.54 -1.37
C ALA A 119 -3.18 8.75 -2.30
N GLU A 120 -4.19 7.88 -2.23
CA GLU A 120 -5.47 8.07 -2.93
C GLU A 120 -6.40 9.00 -2.16
N THR A 121 -6.35 8.96 -0.84
CA THR A 121 -7.06 9.87 0.05
C THR A 121 -6.07 10.53 0.99
N PRO A 122 -6.42 11.60 1.69
CA PRO A 122 -5.60 12.03 2.82
C PRO A 122 -5.33 10.85 3.74
N ALA A 123 -4.09 10.71 4.20
CA ALA A 123 -3.65 9.54 4.97
C ALA A 123 -2.69 9.94 6.10
N SER A 124 -2.64 9.11 7.12
CA SER A 124 -1.64 9.20 8.19
C SER A 124 -0.91 7.88 8.30
N CYS A 125 0.41 7.96 8.35
CA CYS A 125 1.28 6.82 8.53
C CYS A 125 2.19 7.02 9.73
N LEU A 126 2.70 5.91 10.28
CA LEU A 126 3.88 5.91 11.13
C LEU A 126 5.06 5.51 10.26
N PHE A 127 6.10 6.30 10.30
CA PHE A 127 7.30 6.10 9.50
C PHE A 127 8.47 5.64 10.38
N LEU A 128 9.08 4.53 10.03
CA LEU A 128 10.35 4.06 10.57
C LEU A 128 11.45 4.36 9.56
N SER A 129 12.29 5.32 9.88
CA SER A 129 13.44 5.65 9.05
C SER A 129 14.46 4.51 9.05
N ARG A 130 15.09 4.27 7.93
CA ARG A 130 16.23 3.38 7.81
C ARG A 130 17.39 3.75 8.75
N SER A 131 17.61 5.05 8.99
CA SER A 131 18.66 5.54 9.90
C SER A 131 18.34 5.26 11.38
N ASP A 132 17.05 5.20 11.73
CA ASP A 132 16.61 4.93 13.10
C ASP A 132 16.40 3.40 13.33
N PHE A 133 16.51 2.61 12.25
CA PHE A 133 16.40 1.17 12.32
C PHE A 133 17.71 0.55 12.81
N ALA A 134 17.62 -0.14 13.96
CA ALA A 134 18.66 -1.04 14.44
C ALA A 134 18.11 -2.48 14.40
N PRO A 135 18.90 -3.48 13.97
CA PRO A 135 18.43 -4.88 13.89
C PRO A 135 17.81 -5.41 15.18
N GLN A 136 18.34 -4.94 16.34
CA GLN A 136 17.85 -5.32 17.67
C GLN A 136 16.47 -4.72 18.00
N LEU A 137 16.04 -3.72 17.25
CA LEU A 137 14.76 -3.03 17.45
C LEU A 137 13.57 -3.94 17.12
N LEU A 138 13.74 -4.86 16.18
CA LEU A 138 12.70 -5.78 15.77
C LEU A 138 12.98 -7.19 16.26
N HIS A 139 11.95 -7.81 16.83
CA HIS A 139 11.99 -9.20 17.25
C HIS A 139 12.15 -10.14 16.04
N ASP A 140 12.78 -11.31 16.24
CA ASP A 140 13.00 -12.30 15.17
C ASP A 140 11.73 -12.72 14.44
N HIS A 141 10.61 -12.81 15.15
CA HIS A 141 9.31 -13.10 14.54
C HIS A 141 8.91 -11.96 13.58
N THR A 142 8.98 -10.72 14.02
CA THR A 142 8.69 -9.54 13.19
C THR A 142 9.56 -9.50 11.94
N MET A 143 10.85 -9.78 12.08
CA MET A 143 11.77 -9.84 10.94
C MET A 143 11.43 -10.95 9.96
N ARG A 144 10.93 -12.10 10.43
CA ARG A 144 10.46 -13.19 9.56
C ARG A 144 9.21 -12.79 8.80
N GLU A 145 8.23 -12.20 9.49
CA GLU A 145 6.99 -11.71 8.86
C GLU A 145 7.28 -10.67 7.78
N LEU A 146 8.12 -9.67 8.06
CA LEU A 146 8.52 -8.66 7.06
C LEU A 146 9.22 -9.29 5.85
N ARG A 147 10.09 -10.31 6.06
CA ARG A 147 10.72 -11.05 4.96
C ARG A 147 9.72 -11.85 4.13
N MET A 148 8.69 -12.41 4.76
CA MET A 148 7.62 -13.11 4.05
C MET A 148 6.80 -12.12 3.21
N MET A 149 6.44 -10.96 3.74
CA MET A 149 5.77 -9.90 3.01
C MET A 149 6.58 -9.44 1.79
N ALA A 150 7.89 -9.24 1.96
CA ALA A 150 8.79 -8.84 0.89
C ALA A 150 8.86 -9.84 -0.27
N LYS A 151 8.65 -11.14 0.01
CA LYS A 151 8.61 -12.20 -1.02
C LYS A 151 7.29 -12.25 -1.78
N GLN A 152 6.22 -11.65 -1.25
CA GLN A 152 4.89 -11.66 -1.87
C GLN A 152 4.71 -10.55 -2.91
N HIS A 153 5.72 -9.69 -3.12
CA HIS A 153 5.66 -8.69 -4.18
C HIS A 153 5.61 -9.36 -5.55
N PRO A 154 4.62 -9.01 -6.39
CA PRO A 154 4.48 -9.61 -7.70
C PRO A 154 5.67 -9.24 -8.60
N THR A 155 6.02 -10.16 -9.48
CA THR A 155 6.99 -9.92 -10.55
C THR A 155 6.41 -9.02 -11.63
N ASP A 156 7.26 -8.46 -12.49
CA ASP A 156 6.82 -7.64 -13.63
C ASP A 156 5.94 -8.42 -14.59
N ASP A 157 6.24 -9.72 -14.82
CA ASP A 157 5.48 -10.57 -15.72
C ASP A 157 4.10 -10.93 -15.15
N GLU A 158 3.99 -11.13 -13.84
CA GLU A 158 2.70 -11.32 -13.16
C GLU A 158 1.83 -10.05 -13.25
N LEU A 159 2.42 -8.87 -13.09
CA LEU A 159 1.70 -7.61 -13.24
C LEU A 159 1.25 -7.38 -14.68
N ARG A 160 2.12 -7.65 -15.68
CA ARG A 160 1.74 -7.58 -17.10
C ARG A 160 0.61 -8.56 -17.43
N SER A 161 0.73 -9.82 -17.00
CA SER A 161 -0.28 -10.85 -17.24
C SER A 161 -1.63 -10.44 -16.65
N ARG A 162 -1.64 -9.94 -15.42
CA ARG A 162 -2.85 -9.45 -14.74
C ARG A 162 -3.47 -8.28 -15.52
N HIS A 163 -2.66 -7.33 -15.95
CA HIS A 163 -3.13 -6.18 -16.73
C HIS A 163 -3.78 -6.61 -18.06
N TYR A 164 -3.18 -7.53 -18.80
CA TYR A 164 -3.75 -7.99 -20.06
C TYR A 164 -5.03 -8.81 -19.85
N GLN A 165 -5.10 -9.63 -18.81
CA GLN A 165 -6.33 -10.34 -18.42
C GLN A 165 -7.48 -9.36 -18.07
N ASP A 166 -7.18 -8.30 -17.34
CA ASP A 166 -8.16 -7.26 -16.98
C ASP A 166 -8.67 -6.52 -18.22
N LEU A 167 -7.80 -6.26 -19.19
CA LEU A 167 -8.18 -5.66 -20.48
C LEU A 167 -9.11 -6.57 -21.29
N GLU A 168 -8.79 -7.86 -21.38
CA GLU A 168 -9.61 -8.85 -22.08
C GLU A 168 -10.97 -9.02 -21.41
N TRP A 169 -10.98 -9.13 -20.08
CA TRP A 169 -12.21 -9.18 -19.30
C TRP A 169 -13.06 -7.93 -19.50
N GLY A 170 -12.44 -6.74 -19.47
CA GLY A 170 -13.13 -5.47 -19.71
C GLY A 170 -13.72 -5.36 -21.12
N ARG A 171 -13.08 -5.95 -22.14
CA ARG A 171 -13.61 -6.04 -23.51
C ARG A 171 -14.81 -7.00 -23.58
N ALA A 172 -14.66 -8.21 -23.04
CA ALA A 172 -15.71 -9.22 -23.01
C ALA A 172 -16.97 -8.71 -22.25
N LYS A 173 -16.75 -8.07 -21.09
CA LYS A 173 -17.85 -7.47 -20.29
C LYS A 173 -18.60 -6.39 -21.07
N ARG A 174 -17.88 -5.51 -21.78
CA ARG A 174 -18.53 -4.47 -22.61
C ARG A 174 -19.35 -5.09 -23.75
N ALA A 175 -18.78 -6.05 -24.48
CA ALA A 175 -19.46 -6.74 -25.55
C ALA A 175 -20.76 -7.41 -25.07
N TYR A 176 -20.72 -8.08 -23.92
CA TYR A 176 -21.88 -8.69 -23.30
C TYR A 176 -22.96 -7.67 -22.91
N VAL A 177 -22.56 -6.55 -22.28
CA VAL A 177 -23.50 -5.48 -21.91
C VAL A 177 -24.15 -4.87 -23.14
N ASP A 178 -23.39 -4.63 -24.22
CA ASP A 178 -23.91 -4.09 -25.47
C ASP A 178 -24.91 -5.05 -26.16
N GLU A 179 -24.64 -6.37 -26.10
CA GLU A 179 -25.55 -7.40 -26.58
C GLU A 179 -26.88 -7.37 -25.82
N VAL A 180 -26.83 -7.43 -24.47
CA VAL A 180 -28.01 -7.39 -23.61
C VAL A 180 -28.83 -6.09 -23.81
N VAL A 181 -28.16 -4.96 -23.89
CA VAL A 181 -28.82 -3.67 -24.15
C VAL A 181 -29.52 -3.67 -25.52
N SER A 182 -28.86 -4.24 -26.51
CA SER A 182 -29.42 -4.37 -27.87
C SER A 182 -30.65 -5.27 -27.90
N GLU A 183 -30.64 -6.39 -27.20
CA GLU A 183 -31.77 -7.30 -27.07
C GLU A 183 -32.97 -6.65 -26.37
N VAL A 184 -32.74 -5.98 -25.25
CA VAL A 184 -33.77 -5.24 -24.50
C VAL A 184 -34.37 -4.13 -25.35
N ARG A 185 -33.57 -3.40 -26.13
CA ARG A 185 -34.08 -2.39 -27.07
C ARG A 185 -34.92 -2.99 -28.18
N ARG A 186 -34.52 -4.12 -28.75
CA ARG A 186 -35.31 -4.83 -29.77
C ARG A 186 -36.66 -5.31 -29.23
N ALA A 187 -36.65 -5.95 -28.04
CA ALA A 187 -37.87 -6.41 -27.40
C ALA A 187 -38.85 -5.26 -27.12
N ARG A 188 -38.37 -4.13 -26.60
CA ARG A 188 -39.15 -2.93 -26.30
C ARG A 188 -39.73 -2.28 -27.57
N ASN A 189 -38.99 -2.26 -28.68
CA ASN A 189 -39.46 -1.76 -29.95
C ASN A 189 -40.50 -2.68 -30.60
N ALA A 190 -40.32 -4.01 -30.47
CA ALA A 190 -41.30 -4.98 -30.93
C ALA A 190 -42.62 -4.87 -30.18
N GLU A 191 -42.58 -4.64 -28.87
CA GLU A 191 -43.79 -4.41 -28.04
C GLU A 191 -44.52 -3.13 -28.39
N ARG A 192 -43.77 -2.02 -28.66
CA ARG A 192 -44.35 -0.75 -29.13
C ARG A 192 -45.02 -0.83 -30.52
N ARG A 193 -44.58 -1.75 -31.38
CA ARG A 193 -45.18 -1.95 -32.71
C ARG A 193 -46.43 -2.84 -32.67
N ARG A 194 -46.67 -3.53 -31.55
CA ARG A 194 -47.87 -4.39 -31.36
C ARG A 194 -49.02 -3.66 -30.67
N ARG A 195 -48.79 -2.46 -30.17
CA ARG A 195 -49.79 -1.52 -29.63
C ARG A 195 -50.18 -0.49 -30.69
#